data_705502ffeddb5a1f0a616e59219c5c4e
#
_entry.id   705502ffeddb5a1f0a616e59219c5c4e
#
_cell.length_a   1.000
_cell.length_b   1.000
_cell.length_c   1.000
_cell.angle_alpha   90.00
_cell.angle_beta   90.00
_cell.angle_gamma   90.00
#
_symmetry.space_group_name_H-M   'P 1'
#
loop_
_entity.id
_entity.type
_entity.pdbx_description
1 polymer ?
#
loop_
_entity_poly.entity_id
_entity_poly.type
_entity_poly.pdbx_seq_one_letter_code
_entity_poly.pdbx_strand_id
1 'polypeptide(L)'
;MAQTPDRMLVREAAWQKAVNREAVIRPIAFEKKLTAPDRLAACRELGLKPTRFYQLLAQFRRKPVTSSLLDETPGPEKGRRLLSSEQEDAVTCAIQETYCRRERPTITAVHDHVRVICRQRDIPAPSWKAVKVRIDRSDQKKLAKAREGASVARQQYKPVTDEYSAGAAMEVVQIDHTLVDLFVVDAVNRQPLQRPWLTLAIDVASRMVAGFYLSLEHPSSTSVALAIRHMVLPKTSWLAERNAAGDWPVHGLPTAIHLDNAREFRGKALAWGAAEHGINLIHRPVARPHYGGHIERLIGTMMGAVHFLPGSTSSDIGSCGDYNPQKHAVMTFDELERWLTLEIIGRHHADIHRALKIPPRLAWEDAVLSRREPLRLPYDEHRFVLDFLPFEERIIRRDGLHLFGLRYWDDVLSPLTGAPDKMRVRYDPRDISCVFVDGPNGESWPVRFADLSRPRITLGEHRQAVAALRARGLQSVDEHLIFETIEAQRQIVEVAGRQTRSIRRGAERRSRALAATDRQHVETIDDADEDNFSDLAPLSVEEWS
;
A
#
# COMPACT_ATOMS: atom_id res chain seq x y z
N MET A 1 23.23 34.96 -28.20
CA MET A 1 24.07 35.11 -26.99
C MET A 1 24.21 33.76 -26.35
N ALA A 2 25.44 33.17 -26.34
CA ALA A 2 25.65 31.88 -25.66
C ALA A 2 25.41 32.07 -24.16
N GLN A 3 24.50 31.32 -23.58
CA GLN A 3 24.24 31.31 -22.15
C GLN A 3 25.50 30.78 -21.43
N THR A 4 25.98 31.53 -20.44
CA THR A 4 27.05 31.07 -19.57
C THR A 4 26.57 29.82 -18.82
N PRO A 5 27.28 28.67 -18.90
CA PRO A 5 26.86 27.46 -18.22
C PRO A 5 26.80 27.69 -16.70
N ASP A 6 25.70 27.21 -16.09
CA ASP A 6 25.55 27.22 -14.64
C ASP A 6 26.64 26.34 -14.01
N ARG A 7 27.27 26.82 -12.92
CA ARG A 7 28.30 26.09 -12.17
C ARG A 7 27.84 24.65 -11.77
N MET A 8 26.57 24.49 -11.45
CA MET A 8 25.97 23.19 -11.05
C MET A 8 25.97 22.12 -12.16
N LEU A 9 26.14 22.55 -13.44
CA LEU A 9 26.14 21.65 -14.60
C LEU A 9 27.52 21.34 -15.14
N VAL A 10 28.57 21.97 -14.58
CA VAL A 10 29.96 21.82 -15.03
C VAL A 10 30.68 20.79 -14.18
N ARG A 11 31.41 19.87 -14.83
CA ARG A 11 32.24 18.89 -14.09
C ARG A 11 33.29 19.62 -13.28
N GLU A 12 33.53 19.22 -12.03
CA GLU A 12 34.45 19.88 -11.09
C GLU A 12 35.85 20.09 -11.68
N ALA A 13 36.39 19.08 -12.38
CA ALA A 13 37.70 19.19 -13.04
C ALA A 13 37.76 20.29 -14.12
N ALA A 14 36.67 20.53 -14.87
CA ALA A 14 36.59 21.59 -15.87
C ALA A 14 36.48 22.98 -15.21
N TRP A 15 35.76 23.04 -14.10
CA TRP A 15 35.63 24.25 -13.30
C TRP A 15 36.97 24.65 -12.68
N GLN A 16 37.67 23.70 -12.06
CA GLN A 16 39.00 23.93 -11.46
C GLN A 16 40.01 24.39 -12.49
N LYS A 17 39.97 23.86 -13.71
CA LYS A 17 40.79 24.31 -14.83
C LYS A 17 40.48 25.77 -15.20
N ALA A 18 39.22 26.19 -15.18
CA ALA A 18 38.82 27.57 -15.45
C ALA A 18 39.26 28.52 -14.32
N VAL A 19 39.19 28.10 -13.06
CA VAL A 19 39.70 28.86 -11.91
C VAL A 19 41.21 29.06 -12.02
N ASN A 20 41.97 28.02 -12.35
CA ASN A 20 43.44 28.16 -12.56
C ASN A 20 43.78 29.11 -13.72
N ARG A 21 43.00 29.06 -14.82
CA ARG A 21 43.16 30.02 -15.92
C ARG A 21 42.86 31.46 -15.49
N GLU A 22 41.85 31.65 -14.66
CA GLU A 22 41.47 32.95 -14.15
C GLU A 22 42.56 33.54 -13.26
N ALA A 23 43.16 32.75 -12.37
CA ALA A 23 44.23 33.19 -11.49
C ALA A 23 45.39 33.80 -12.26
N VAL A 24 45.72 33.21 -13.42
CA VAL A 24 46.82 33.70 -14.29
C VAL A 24 46.37 34.84 -15.20
N ILE A 25 45.15 34.81 -15.73
CA ILE A 25 44.69 35.81 -16.71
C ILE A 25 44.18 37.08 -16.05
N ARG A 26 43.54 37.03 -14.89
CA ARG A 26 42.94 38.19 -14.20
C ARG A 26 43.94 39.33 -13.93
N PRO A 27 45.16 39.10 -13.40
CA PRO A 27 46.11 40.14 -13.11
C PRO A 27 46.51 40.95 -14.36
N ILE A 28 46.64 40.28 -15.51
CA ILE A 28 47.15 40.87 -16.76
C ILE A 28 46.03 41.25 -17.74
N ALA A 29 44.78 40.92 -17.43
CA ALA A 29 43.66 41.11 -18.36
C ALA A 29 43.40 42.57 -18.73
N PHE A 30 43.61 43.49 -17.80
CA PHE A 30 43.27 44.92 -17.95
C PHE A 30 44.49 45.83 -18.05
N GLU A 31 45.73 45.29 -18.18
CA GLU A 31 46.89 46.06 -18.43
C GLU A 31 46.87 46.72 -19.82
N LYS A 32 47.33 47.99 -19.89
CA LYS A 32 47.35 48.80 -21.15
C LYS A 32 48.29 48.22 -22.23
N LYS A 33 49.38 47.55 -21.83
CA LYS A 33 50.29 46.83 -22.72
C LYS A 33 50.79 45.56 -22.04
N LEU A 34 50.46 44.42 -22.62
CA LEU A 34 51.00 43.13 -22.20
C LEU A 34 52.45 43.02 -22.76
N THR A 35 53.45 42.84 -21.88
CA THR A 35 54.86 42.69 -22.31
C THR A 35 55.11 41.27 -22.87
N ALA A 36 56.16 41.14 -23.70
CA ALA A 36 56.51 39.81 -24.24
C ALA A 36 56.89 38.77 -23.14
N PRO A 37 57.64 39.19 -22.07
CA PRO A 37 57.95 38.32 -20.95
C PRO A 37 56.69 37.80 -20.20
N ASP A 38 55.74 38.70 -19.86
CA ASP A 38 54.53 38.37 -19.11
C ASP A 38 53.63 37.38 -19.88
N ARG A 39 53.49 37.57 -21.17
CA ARG A 39 52.83 36.67 -22.08
C ARG A 39 53.45 35.25 -22.09
N LEU A 40 54.80 35.22 -22.19
CA LEU A 40 55.53 33.95 -22.21
C LEU A 40 55.43 33.23 -20.87
N ALA A 41 55.47 33.96 -19.75
CA ALA A 41 55.26 33.41 -18.42
C ALA A 41 53.85 32.81 -18.28
N ALA A 42 52.81 33.56 -18.61
CA ALA A 42 51.42 33.09 -18.57
C ALA A 42 51.15 31.87 -19.50
N CYS A 43 51.75 31.88 -20.70
CA CYS A 43 51.62 30.75 -21.62
C CYS A 43 52.32 29.49 -21.08
N ARG A 44 53.47 29.60 -20.40
CA ARG A 44 54.17 28.47 -19.77
C ARG A 44 53.37 27.93 -18.59
N GLU A 45 52.89 28.79 -17.73
CA GLU A 45 52.12 28.43 -16.54
C GLU A 45 50.82 27.70 -16.91
N LEU A 46 50.11 28.18 -17.93
CA LEU A 46 48.89 27.56 -18.40
C LEU A 46 49.10 26.38 -19.37
N GLY A 47 50.33 26.13 -19.82
CA GLY A 47 50.61 25.09 -20.83
C GLY A 47 49.94 25.37 -22.19
N LEU A 48 49.76 26.66 -22.57
CA LEU A 48 48.99 27.05 -23.75
C LEU A 48 49.88 27.70 -24.81
N LYS A 49 49.49 27.48 -26.08
CA LYS A 49 50.10 28.25 -27.20
C LYS A 49 49.60 29.71 -27.19
N PRO A 50 50.39 30.67 -27.65
CA PRO A 50 50.04 32.09 -27.62
C PRO A 50 48.68 32.42 -28.26
N THR A 51 48.31 31.75 -29.33
CA THR A 51 47.01 31.93 -30.01
C THR A 51 45.85 31.64 -29.09
N ARG A 52 45.89 30.48 -28.35
CA ARG A 52 44.83 30.10 -27.43
C ARG A 52 44.80 30.99 -26.18
N PHE A 53 45.94 31.43 -25.72
CA PHE A 53 46.03 32.39 -24.63
C PHE A 53 45.31 33.71 -24.99
N TYR A 54 45.58 34.30 -26.16
CA TYR A 54 44.88 35.51 -26.60
C TYR A 54 43.37 35.33 -26.77
N GLN A 55 42.94 34.17 -27.21
CA GLN A 55 41.52 33.88 -27.28
C GLN A 55 40.87 33.91 -25.88
N LEU A 56 41.47 33.25 -24.91
CA LEU A 56 40.97 33.24 -23.53
C LEU A 56 41.03 34.63 -22.90
N LEU A 57 42.08 35.38 -23.13
CA LEU A 57 42.21 36.77 -22.68
C LEU A 57 41.12 37.67 -23.28
N ALA A 58 40.83 37.53 -24.57
CA ALA A 58 39.73 38.25 -25.22
C ALA A 58 38.35 37.84 -24.70
N GLN A 59 38.13 36.55 -24.43
CA GLN A 59 36.92 36.05 -23.81
C GLN A 59 36.73 36.64 -22.41
N PHE A 60 37.76 36.59 -21.57
CA PHE A 60 37.73 37.16 -20.23
C PHE A 60 37.52 38.66 -20.21
N ARG A 61 38.19 39.42 -21.11
CA ARG A 61 37.97 40.86 -21.26
C ARG A 61 36.52 41.23 -21.63
N ARG A 62 35.85 40.40 -22.44
CA ARG A 62 34.42 40.59 -22.77
C ARG A 62 33.50 40.31 -21.59
N LYS A 63 33.83 39.30 -20.80
CA LYS A 63 33.03 38.87 -19.66
C LYS A 63 33.96 38.37 -18.54
N PRO A 64 34.31 39.21 -17.57
CA PRO A 64 35.36 38.93 -16.58
C PRO A 64 34.82 38.01 -15.45
N VAL A 65 34.44 36.82 -15.81
CA VAL A 65 33.93 35.76 -14.89
C VAL A 65 34.61 34.43 -15.21
N THR A 66 34.80 33.59 -14.20
CA THR A 66 35.45 32.27 -14.29
C THR A 66 34.87 31.41 -15.40
N SER A 67 33.55 31.43 -15.54
CA SER A 67 32.83 30.61 -16.54
C SER A 67 33.13 30.98 -17.99
N SER A 68 33.67 32.19 -18.25
CA SER A 68 34.11 32.60 -19.61
C SER A 68 35.40 31.89 -20.07
N LEU A 69 36.13 31.27 -19.13
CA LEU A 69 37.36 30.54 -19.38
C LEU A 69 37.19 29.04 -19.49
N LEU A 70 35.96 28.54 -19.45
CA LEU A 70 35.63 27.14 -19.71
C LEU A 70 35.93 26.78 -21.17
N ASP A 71 36.40 25.56 -21.38
CA ASP A 71 36.57 25.04 -22.73
C ASP A 71 35.21 24.82 -23.38
N GLU A 72 35.02 25.27 -24.62
CA GLU A 72 33.83 24.95 -25.39
C GLU A 72 33.78 23.44 -25.65
N THR A 73 32.59 22.85 -25.48
CA THR A 73 32.38 21.42 -25.77
C THR A 73 32.55 21.22 -27.28
N PRO A 74 33.49 20.38 -27.73
CA PRO A 74 33.63 20.12 -29.17
C PRO A 74 32.39 19.38 -29.68
N GLY A 75 31.84 19.84 -30.77
CA GLY A 75 30.69 19.22 -31.42
C GLY A 75 29.63 20.24 -31.86
N PRO A 76 28.60 19.79 -32.57
CA PRO A 76 27.49 20.65 -32.95
C PRO A 76 26.70 21.09 -31.72
N GLU A 77 26.18 22.32 -31.74
CA GLU A 77 25.34 22.86 -30.66
C GLU A 77 24.20 21.90 -30.32
N LYS A 78 23.97 21.67 -29.01
CA LYS A 78 22.83 20.86 -28.53
C LYS A 78 21.54 21.48 -29.07
N GLY A 79 20.78 20.70 -29.88
CA GLY A 79 19.51 21.16 -30.43
C GLY A 79 19.58 21.65 -31.88
N ARG A 80 20.74 21.69 -32.53
CA ARG A 80 20.85 22.01 -33.96
C ARG A 80 20.02 21.03 -34.78
N ARG A 81 19.06 21.57 -35.55
CA ARG A 81 18.23 20.78 -36.46
C ARG A 81 19.06 20.48 -37.71
N LEU A 82 19.24 19.19 -38.01
CA LEU A 82 20.01 18.72 -39.19
C LEU A 82 19.12 18.33 -40.37
N LEU A 83 17.79 18.28 -40.16
CA LEU A 83 16.83 17.96 -41.18
C LEU A 83 16.40 19.22 -41.95
N SER A 84 16.09 19.07 -43.25
CA SER A 84 15.49 20.14 -44.03
C SER A 84 14.08 20.49 -43.50
N SER A 85 13.55 21.66 -43.87
CA SER A 85 12.18 22.06 -43.50
C SER A 85 11.16 21.04 -43.94
N GLU A 86 11.26 20.54 -45.16
CA GLU A 86 10.35 19.55 -45.72
C GLU A 86 10.39 18.20 -45.01
N GLN A 87 11.58 17.79 -44.54
CA GLN A 87 11.74 16.60 -43.70
C GLN A 87 11.13 16.78 -42.31
N GLU A 88 11.32 17.95 -41.66
CA GLU A 88 10.68 18.27 -40.38
C GLU A 88 9.15 18.26 -40.49
N ASP A 89 8.60 18.80 -41.61
CA ASP A 89 7.17 18.81 -41.86
C ASP A 89 6.62 17.38 -42.09
N ALA A 90 7.36 16.54 -42.81
CA ALA A 90 6.98 15.13 -43.02
C ALA A 90 6.96 14.35 -41.70
N VAL A 91 7.95 14.58 -40.83
CA VAL A 91 8.01 13.96 -39.47
C VAL A 91 6.86 14.46 -38.60
N THR A 92 6.58 15.76 -38.63
CA THR A 92 5.50 16.37 -37.83
C THR A 92 4.13 15.82 -38.24
N CYS A 93 3.88 15.72 -39.58
CA CYS A 93 2.67 15.15 -40.12
C CYS A 93 2.50 13.67 -39.70
N ALA A 94 3.52 12.85 -39.84
CA ALA A 94 3.49 11.45 -39.44
C ALA A 94 3.28 11.27 -37.93
N ILE A 95 3.85 12.14 -37.07
CA ILE A 95 3.59 12.12 -35.63
C ILE A 95 2.12 12.41 -35.34
N GLN A 96 1.53 13.42 -35.99
CA GLN A 96 0.13 13.78 -35.79
C GLN A 96 -0.83 12.70 -36.31
N GLU A 97 -0.59 12.15 -37.48
CA GLU A 97 -1.49 11.21 -38.13
C GLU A 97 -1.35 9.78 -37.62
N THR A 98 -0.15 9.36 -37.26
CA THR A 98 0.12 7.98 -36.83
C THR A 98 0.38 7.87 -35.35
N TYR A 99 1.32 8.65 -34.78
CA TYR A 99 1.72 8.48 -33.40
C TYR A 99 0.65 8.90 -32.40
N CYS A 100 -0.11 9.94 -32.70
CA CYS A 100 -1.15 10.51 -31.85
C CYS A 100 -2.48 9.75 -31.91
N ARG A 101 -2.44 8.40 -31.96
CA ARG A 101 -3.63 7.54 -31.96
C ARG A 101 -3.75 6.72 -30.69
N ARG A 102 -4.97 6.32 -30.34
CA ARG A 102 -5.25 5.53 -29.12
C ARG A 102 -4.77 4.09 -29.19
N GLU A 103 -4.57 3.56 -30.38
CA GLU A 103 -4.01 2.23 -30.65
C GLU A 103 -2.51 2.14 -30.33
N ARG A 104 -1.90 3.27 -29.94
CA ARG A 104 -0.50 3.37 -29.53
C ARG A 104 0.52 2.80 -30.52
N PRO A 105 0.52 3.22 -31.79
CA PRO A 105 1.49 2.74 -32.77
C PRO A 105 2.93 2.93 -32.29
N THR A 106 3.81 2.03 -32.73
CA THR A 106 5.24 2.07 -32.38
C THR A 106 5.97 3.19 -33.12
N ILE A 107 7.14 3.57 -32.65
CA ILE A 107 8.01 4.55 -33.35
C ILE A 107 8.40 4.04 -34.74
N THR A 108 8.52 2.72 -34.90
CA THR A 108 8.82 2.10 -36.18
C THR A 108 7.69 2.34 -37.19
N ALA A 109 6.43 2.18 -36.78
CA ALA A 109 5.27 2.47 -37.65
C ALA A 109 5.23 3.95 -38.06
N VAL A 110 5.60 4.87 -37.17
CA VAL A 110 5.73 6.30 -37.51
C VAL A 110 6.85 6.53 -38.54
N HIS A 111 8.01 5.90 -38.32
CA HIS A 111 9.13 6.00 -39.27
C HIS A 111 8.79 5.47 -40.65
N ASP A 112 8.06 4.35 -40.74
CA ASP A 112 7.59 3.81 -42.01
C ASP A 112 6.61 4.77 -42.71
N HIS A 113 5.71 5.41 -41.95
CA HIS A 113 4.83 6.45 -42.50
C HIS A 113 5.63 7.67 -42.99
N VAL A 114 6.65 8.13 -42.23
CA VAL A 114 7.56 9.19 -42.70
C VAL A 114 8.21 8.81 -44.01
N ARG A 115 8.65 7.56 -44.18
CA ARG A 115 9.25 7.09 -45.44
C ARG A 115 8.25 7.15 -46.63
N VAL A 116 6.99 6.85 -46.38
CA VAL A 116 5.93 6.97 -47.38
C VAL A 116 5.74 8.43 -47.79
N ILE A 117 5.60 9.35 -46.85
CA ILE A 117 5.43 10.78 -47.09
C ILE A 117 6.65 11.34 -47.87
N CYS A 118 7.87 10.98 -47.44
CA CYS A 118 9.09 11.44 -48.09
C CYS A 118 9.19 10.94 -49.51
N ARG A 119 8.79 9.69 -49.79
CA ARG A 119 8.76 9.14 -51.15
C ARG A 119 7.75 9.87 -52.03
N GLN A 120 6.58 10.22 -51.52
CA GLN A 120 5.56 10.99 -52.25
C GLN A 120 6.02 12.41 -52.62
N ARG A 121 6.91 13.01 -51.78
CA ARG A 121 7.43 14.36 -51.95
C ARG A 121 8.81 14.40 -52.64
N ASP A 122 9.33 13.26 -53.04
CA ASP A 122 10.66 13.06 -53.65
C ASP A 122 11.81 13.66 -52.79
N ILE A 123 11.73 13.48 -51.48
CA ILE A 123 12.76 13.92 -50.53
C ILE A 123 13.41 12.73 -49.80
N PRO A 124 14.67 12.80 -49.39
CA PRO A 124 15.33 11.73 -48.63
C PRO A 124 14.70 11.55 -47.26
N ALA A 125 14.36 10.30 -46.92
CA ALA A 125 13.76 10.00 -45.64
C ALA A 125 14.79 10.14 -44.47
N PRO A 126 14.42 10.76 -43.36
CA PRO A 126 15.26 10.84 -42.17
C PRO A 126 15.43 9.47 -41.50
N SER A 127 16.54 9.30 -40.74
CA SER A 127 16.79 8.06 -40.02
C SER A 127 15.79 7.85 -38.88
N TRP A 128 15.58 6.59 -38.48
CA TRP A 128 14.72 6.23 -37.30
C TRP A 128 15.12 7.00 -36.02
N LYS A 129 16.46 7.17 -35.78
CA LYS A 129 16.96 7.96 -34.65
C LYS A 129 16.51 9.42 -34.73
N ALA A 130 16.48 10.01 -35.92
CA ALA A 130 16.03 11.37 -36.11
C ALA A 130 14.54 11.52 -35.80
N VAL A 131 13.70 10.59 -36.21
CA VAL A 131 12.27 10.55 -35.89
C VAL A 131 12.06 10.38 -34.39
N LYS A 132 12.75 9.42 -33.74
CA LYS A 132 12.69 9.22 -32.29
C LYS A 132 13.01 10.50 -31.52
N VAL A 133 14.11 11.18 -31.84
CA VAL A 133 14.50 12.43 -31.18
C VAL A 133 13.41 13.51 -31.30
N ARG A 134 12.65 13.57 -32.40
CA ARG A 134 11.53 14.53 -32.57
C ARG A 134 10.36 14.16 -31.70
N ILE A 135 10.03 12.88 -31.60
CA ILE A 135 9.01 12.40 -30.67
C ILE A 135 9.40 12.70 -29.23
N ASP A 136 10.65 12.39 -28.83
CA ASP A 136 11.15 12.63 -27.48
C ASP A 136 11.17 14.13 -27.12
N ARG A 137 11.36 15.02 -28.11
CA ARG A 137 11.36 16.50 -27.94
C ARG A 137 9.96 17.12 -28.04
N SER A 138 8.98 16.39 -28.52
CA SER A 138 7.60 16.87 -28.60
C SER A 138 7.01 17.08 -27.20
N ASP A 139 5.93 17.84 -27.13
CA ASP A 139 5.18 18.02 -25.88
C ASP A 139 4.60 16.66 -25.40
N GLN A 140 5.30 16.04 -24.44
CA GLN A 140 4.98 14.73 -23.92
C GLN A 140 3.57 14.68 -23.31
N LYS A 141 3.11 15.79 -22.72
CA LYS A 141 1.76 15.91 -22.17
C LYS A 141 0.70 15.86 -23.28
N LYS A 142 0.96 16.52 -24.42
CA LYS A 142 0.05 16.45 -25.59
C LYS A 142 0.04 15.06 -26.18
N LEU A 143 1.21 14.42 -26.31
CA LEU A 143 1.33 13.04 -26.79
C LEU A 143 0.59 12.06 -25.87
N ALA A 144 0.79 12.12 -24.57
CA ALA A 144 0.08 11.29 -23.60
C ALA A 144 -1.44 11.52 -23.67
N LYS A 145 -1.89 12.78 -23.80
CA LYS A 145 -3.31 13.10 -23.96
C LYS A 145 -3.92 12.45 -25.21
N ALA A 146 -3.21 12.47 -26.33
CA ALA A 146 -3.68 11.89 -27.58
C ALA A 146 -3.70 10.35 -27.51
N ARG A 147 -2.65 9.73 -26.98
CA ARG A 147 -2.43 8.28 -26.95
C ARG A 147 -3.15 7.57 -25.80
N GLU A 148 -3.21 8.18 -24.64
CA GLU A 148 -3.66 7.56 -23.39
C GLU A 148 -4.93 8.20 -22.84
N GLY A 149 -5.24 9.42 -23.32
CA GLY A 149 -6.42 10.16 -22.91
C GLY A 149 -6.13 11.27 -21.91
N ALA A 150 -7.11 12.16 -21.74
CA ALA A 150 -6.96 13.36 -20.93
C ALA A 150 -6.78 13.05 -19.44
N SER A 151 -7.36 11.94 -18.95
CA SER A 151 -7.24 11.51 -17.56
C SER A 151 -5.80 11.12 -17.23
N VAL A 152 -5.21 10.23 -18.02
CA VAL A 152 -3.84 9.73 -17.83
C VAL A 152 -2.82 10.86 -18.00
N ALA A 153 -2.97 11.68 -19.05
CA ALA A 153 -2.08 12.84 -19.26
C ALA A 153 -2.15 13.85 -18.10
N ARG A 154 -3.35 14.05 -17.51
CA ARG A 154 -3.51 14.90 -16.34
C ARG A 154 -2.81 14.31 -15.12
N GLN A 155 -2.94 13.00 -14.92
CA GLN A 155 -2.30 12.29 -13.82
C GLN A 155 -0.76 12.35 -13.89
N GLN A 156 -0.19 12.16 -15.09
CA GLN A 156 1.27 12.14 -15.29
C GLN A 156 1.93 13.52 -15.26
N TYR A 157 1.24 14.55 -15.78
CA TYR A 157 1.87 15.85 -16.06
C TYR A 157 1.27 17.02 -15.26
N LYS A 158 0.23 16.80 -14.45
CA LYS A 158 -0.26 17.85 -13.56
C LYS A 158 0.71 17.98 -12.37
N PRO A 159 1.27 19.17 -12.10
CA PRO A 159 2.04 19.38 -10.88
C PRO A 159 1.22 19.00 -9.64
N VAL A 160 1.83 18.27 -8.73
CA VAL A 160 1.28 18.02 -7.39
C VAL A 160 1.76 19.19 -6.53
N THR A 161 0.89 20.17 -6.32
CA THR A 161 1.23 21.40 -5.57
C THR A 161 1.00 21.24 -4.08
N ASP A 162 0.15 20.29 -3.67
CA ASP A 162 -0.23 20.09 -2.29
C ASP A 162 0.17 18.68 -1.84
N GLU A 163 1.01 18.58 -0.83
CA GLU A 163 1.26 17.35 -0.11
C GLU A 163 0.21 17.23 0.99
N TYR A 164 -0.49 16.08 1.05
CA TYR A 164 -1.43 15.83 2.11
C TYR A 164 -0.65 15.66 3.43
N SER A 165 -0.79 16.61 4.34
CA SER A 165 -0.07 16.64 5.61
C SER A 165 -1.05 16.67 6.78
N ALA A 166 -0.64 16.10 7.89
CA ALA A 166 -1.30 16.19 9.19
C ALA A 166 -0.30 16.77 10.20
N GLY A 167 -0.77 17.60 11.11
CA GLY A 167 0.08 18.29 12.08
C GLY A 167 0.22 17.55 13.41
N ALA A 168 -0.71 16.63 13.72
CA ALA A 168 -0.76 15.94 14.99
C ALA A 168 -0.93 14.43 14.80
N ALA A 169 -0.46 13.65 15.79
CA ALA A 169 -0.62 12.20 15.80
C ALA A 169 -2.09 11.80 15.74
N MET A 170 -2.44 10.78 14.96
CA MET A 170 -3.82 10.28 14.77
C MET A 170 -4.82 11.35 14.29
N GLU A 171 -4.35 12.47 13.74
CA GLU A 171 -5.21 13.44 13.07
C GLU A 171 -5.77 12.85 11.79
N VAL A 172 -4.91 12.24 10.97
CA VAL A 172 -5.29 11.54 9.74
C VAL A 172 -4.53 10.24 9.62
N VAL A 173 -5.25 9.15 9.41
CA VAL A 173 -4.71 7.84 9.11
C VAL A 173 -5.10 7.43 7.69
N GLN A 174 -4.17 6.91 6.90
CA GLN A 174 -4.46 6.30 5.61
C GLN A 174 -4.48 4.79 5.74
N ILE A 175 -5.48 4.15 5.14
CA ILE A 175 -5.61 2.68 5.11
C ILE A 175 -5.69 2.22 3.65
N ASP A 176 -5.01 1.11 3.36
CA ASP A 176 -5.05 0.46 2.06
C ASP A 176 -4.77 -1.04 2.16
N HIS A 177 -5.08 -1.78 1.09
CA HIS A 177 -4.90 -3.22 0.98
C HIS A 177 -3.85 -3.57 -0.07
N THR A 178 -3.07 -4.60 0.22
CA THR A 178 -2.16 -5.18 -0.76
C THR A 178 -2.09 -6.70 -0.64
N LEU A 179 -1.86 -7.38 -1.75
CA LEU A 179 -1.53 -8.79 -1.74
C LEU A 179 -0.04 -8.92 -1.46
N VAL A 180 0.33 -9.60 -0.36
CA VAL A 180 1.74 -9.75 0.03
C VAL A 180 2.49 -10.54 -1.03
N ASP A 181 3.67 -10.07 -1.42
CA ASP A 181 4.50 -10.69 -2.44
C ASP A 181 5.27 -11.94 -1.93
N LEU A 182 4.56 -12.80 -1.18
CA LEU A 182 5.12 -14.01 -0.56
C LEU A 182 4.07 -15.11 -0.49
N PHE A 183 4.45 -16.34 -0.82
CA PHE A 183 3.64 -17.54 -0.52
C PHE A 183 3.91 -18.00 0.91
N VAL A 184 2.84 -18.20 1.69
CA VAL A 184 2.95 -18.85 3.01
C VAL A 184 2.67 -20.35 2.89
N VAL A 185 3.15 -21.08 3.89
CA VAL A 185 2.92 -22.53 4.01
C VAL A 185 1.97 -22.86 5.14
N ASP A 186 1.33 -24.03 5.11
CA ASP A 186 0.55 -24.53 6.23
C ASP A 186 1.44 -24.88 7.43
N ALA A 187 0.90 -24.74 8.63
CA ALA A 187 1.64 -24.92 9.88
C ALA A 187 2.04 -26.37 10.16
N VAL A 188 1.31 -27.34 9.59
CA VAL A 188 1.48 -28.77 9.90
C VAL A 188 2.42 -29.45 8.91
N ASN A 189 2.11 -29.34 7.61
CA ASN A 189 2.79 -30.07 6.55
C ASN A 189 3.80 -29.19 5.78
N ARG A 190 3.91 -27.91 6.10
CA ARG A 190 4.77 -26.92 5.42
C ARG A 190 4.56 -26.87 3.90
N GLN A 191 3.31 -27.13 3.44
CA GLN A 191 2.96 -27.06 2.03
C GLN A 191 2.52 -25.66 1.64
N PRO A 192 2.91 -25.18 0.45
CA PRO A 192 2.55 -23.82 0.02
C PRO A 192 1.04 -23.68 -0.11
N LEU A 193 0.51 -22.63 0.51
CA LEU A 193 -0.91 -22.25 0.48
C LEU A 193 -1.15 -21.21 -0.61
N GLN A 194 -1.09 -19.96 -0.24
CA GLN A 194 -1.34 -18.80 -1.10
C GLN A 194 -0.61 -17.58 -0.57
N ARG A 195 -0.68 -16.50 -1.30
CA ARG A 195 -0.24 -15.19 -0.85
C ARG A 195 -1.31 -14.60 0.07
N PRO A 196 -0.96 -14.11 1.27
CA PRO A 196 -1.92 -13.44 2.16
C PRO A 196 -2.20 -12.01 1.71
N TRP A 197 -3.33 -11.46 2.14
CA TRP A 197 -3.68 -10.06 2.01
C TRP A 197 -3.27 -9.30 3.26
N LEU A 198 -2.67 -8.13 3.07
CA LEU A 198 -2.30 -7.20 4.12
C LEU A 198 -3.15 -5.94 4.01
N THR A 199 -3.88 -5.62 5.08
CA THR A 199 -4.51 -4.31 5.28
C THR A 199 -3.58 -3.51 6.18
N LEU A 200 -3.13 -2.36 5.73
CA LEU A 200 -2.11 -1.55 6.40
C LEU A 200 -2.65 -0.15 6.68
N ALA A 201 -2.34 0.38 7.87
CA ALA A 201 -2.70 1.73 8.29
C ALA A 201 -1.44 2.55 8.64
N ILE A 202 -1.33 3.77 8.12
CA ILE A 202 -0.23 4.70 8.42
C ILE A 202 -0.77 5.99 9.03
N ASP A 203 -0.17 6.45 10.13
CA ASP A 203 -0.35 7.80 10.63
C ASP A 203 0.35 8.82 9.71
N VAL A 204 -0.41 9.78 9.19
CA VAL A 204 0.11 10.73 8.20
C VAL A 204 1.10 11.72 8.80
N ALA A 205 0.97 12.09 10.08
CA ALA A 205 1.87 13.02 10.73
C ALA A 205 3.27 12.42 10.94
N SER A 206 3.34 11.27 11.57
CA SER A 206 4.59 10.64 11.99
C SER A 206 5.18 9.65 10.99
N ARG A 207 4.39 9.17 10.03
CA ARG A 207 4.73 8.02 9.15
C ARG A 207 4.86 6.69 9.90
N MET A 208 4.46 6.63 11.17
CA MET A 208 4.36 5.36 11.90
C MET A 208 3.31 4.46 11.26
N VAL A 209 3.60 3.16 11.19
CA VAL A 209 2.54 2.18 10.95
C VAL A 209 1.61 2.23 12.17
N ALA A 210 0.37 2.63 11.95
CA ALA A 210 -0.60 2.73 13.02
C ALA A 210 -1.16 1.35 13.40
N GLY A 211 -1.32 0.47 12.42
CA GLY A 211 -1.76 -0.90 12.62
C GLY A 211 -1.80 -1.67 11.30
N PHE A 212 -1.99 -2.97 11.40
CA PHE A 212 -2.21 -3.83 10.23
C PHE A 212 -3.09 -5.03 10.56
N TYR A 213 -3.61 -5.66 9.53
CA TYR A 213 -4.28 -6.96 9.61
C TYR A 213 -3.86 -7.83 8.43
N LEU A 214 -3.45 -9.06 8.72
CA LEU A 214 -3.06 -10.06 7.73
C LEU A 214 -4.17 -11.10 7.58
N SER A 215 -4.52 -11.49 6.35
CA SER A 215 -5.60 -12.45 6.07
C SER A 215 -5.27 -13.36 4.90
N LEU A 216 -5.73 -14.61 4.96
CA LEU A 216 -5.75 -15.51 3.80
C LEU A 216 -6.97 -15.28 2.90
N GLU A 217 -7.93 -14.48 3.34
CA GLU A 217 -9.12 -14.13 2.58
C GLU A 217 -8.96 -12.78 1.88
N HIS A 218 -9.74 -12.59 0.82
CA HIS A 218 -9.80 -11.29 0.14
C HIS A 218 -10.24 -10.18 1.09
N PRO A 219 -9.76 -8.93 0.86
CA PRO A 219 -10.19 -7.78 1.64
C PRO A 219 -11.71 -7.67 1.74
N SER A 220 -12.17 -7.33 2.93
CA SER A 220 -13.58 -7.20 3.27
C SER A 220 -13.78 -6.13 4.33
N SER A 221 -15.03 -5.76 4.62
CA SER A 221 -15.34 -4.87 5.74
C SER A 221 -14.79 -5.38 7.07
N THR A 222 -14.71 -6.70 7.24
CA THR A 222 -14.14 -7.32 8.44
C THR A 222 -12.62 -7.11 8.53
N SER A 223 -11.88 -7.28 7.43
CA SER A 223 -10.43 -7.01 7.43
C SER A 223 -10.11 -5.55 7.74
N VAL A 224 -10.95 -4.63 7.27
CA VAL A 224 -10.85 -3.21 7.63
C VAL A 224 -11.14 -2.99 9.12
N ALA A 225 -12.20 -3.59 9.64
CA ALA A 225 -12.57 -3.51 11.06
C ALA A 225 -11.43 -3.98 11.98
N LEU A 226 -10.80 -5.11 11.64
CA LEU A 226 -9.70 -5.68 12.41
C LEU A 226 -8.40 -4.87 12.30
N ALA A 227 -8.14 -4.27 11.14
CA ALA A 227 -7.04 -3.32 11.00
C ALA A 227 -7.27 -2.06 11.85
N ILE A 228 -8.52 -1.56 11.88
CA ILE A 228 -8.91 -0.42 12.73
C ILE A 228 -8.80 -0.79 14.22
N ARG A 229 -9.24 -1.98 14.61
CA ARG A 229 -9.03 -2.49 15.99
C ARG A 229 -7.55 -2.44 16.34
N HIS A 230 -6.70 -3.06 15.53
CA HIS A 230 -5.26 -3.11 15.78
C HIS A 230 -4.63 -1.71 15.79
N MET A 231 -5.12 -0.77 14.98
CA MET A 231 -4.67 0.62 14.96
C MET A 231 -5.00 1.36 16.26
N VAL A 232 -6.22 1.19 16.78
CA VAL A 232 -6.77 2.00 17.88
C VAL A 232 -6.35 1.49 19.24
N LEU A 233 -6.29 0.17 19.43
CA LEU A 233 -5.98 -0.42 20.72
C LEU A 233 -4.48 -0.47 21.02
N PRO A 234 -4.07 -0.44 22.29
CA PRO A 234 -2.68 -0.68 22.70
C PRO A 234 -2.18 -2.04 22.20
N LYS A 235 -0.89 -2.12 21.82
CA LYS A 235 -0.32 -3.33 21.21
C LYS A 235 0.45 -4.21 22.20
N THR A 236 0.45 -3.91 23.47
CA THR A 236 1.27 -4.60 24.47
C THR A 236 0.95 -6.10 24.55
N SER A 237 -0.33 -6.45 24.73
CA SER A 237 -0.78 -7.86 24.75
C SER A 237 -0.56 -8.53 23.38
N TRP A 238 -0.85 -7.83 22.29
CA TRP A 238 -0.67 -8.33 20.94
C TRP A 238 0.79 -8.67 20.60
N LEU A 239 1.75 -7.84 21.05
CA LEU A 239 3.18 -8.10 20.90
C LEU A 239 3.64 -9.29 21.76
N ALA A 240 3.14 -9.37 23.00
CA ALA A 240 3.46 -10.48 23.91
C ALA A 240 2.99 -11.83 23.34
N GLU A 241 1.75 -11.93 22.84
CA GLU A 241 1.23 -13.15 22.21
C GLU A 241 2.08 -13.64 21.03
N ARG A 242 2.71 -12.72 20.30
CA ARG A 242 3.53 -13.03 19.13
C ARG A 242 5.02 -13.15 19.42
N ASN A 243 5.40 -13.07 20.68
CA ASN A 243 6.81 -13.04 21.11
C ASN A 243 7.64 -12.02 20.30
N ALA A 244 7.07 -10.86 20.02
CA ALA A 244 7.71 -9.78 19.31
C ALA A 244 8.26 -8.77 20.32
N ALA A 245 9.59 -8.78 20.49
CA ALA A 245 10.26 -7.83 21.37
C ALA A 245 10.26 -6.43 20.74
N GLY A 246 9.97 -5.41 21.54
CA GLY A 246 9.96 -4.02 21.13
C GLY A 246 8.75 -3.28 21.66
N ASP A 247 8.62 -2.02 21.24
CA ASP A 247 7.54 -1.14 21.65
C ASP A 247 6.83 -0.57 20.41
N TRP A 248 5.50 -0.60 20.44
CA TRP A 248 4.66 -0.03 19.40
C TRP A 248 3.68 0.98 20.03
N PRO A 249 4.09 2.25 20.16
CA PRO A 249 3.36 3.22 20.98
C PRO A 249 2.10 3.78 20.30
N VAL A 250 1.87 3.48 19.02
CA VAL A 250 0.72 4.04 18.29
C VAL A 250 -0.58 3.42 18.78
N HIS A 251 -1.49 4.26 19.28
CA HIS A 251 -2.84 3.89 19.69
C HIS A 251 -3.75 5.11 19.60
N GLY A 252 -5.05 4.90 19.79
CA GLY A 252 -6.06 5.96 19.90
C GLY A 252 -6.95 6.09 18.65
N LEU A 253 -8.12 6.69 18.88
CA LEU A 253 -9.09 6.98 17.82
C LEU A 253 -8.57 8.09 16.90
N PRO A 254 -8.48 7.86 15.59
CA PRO A 254 -8.09 8.90 14.66
C PRO A 254 -9.22 9.93 14.49
N THR A 255 -8.86 11.16 14.15
CA THR A 255 -9.85 12.18 13.80
C THR A 255 -10.46 11.88 12.43
N ALA A 256 -9.62 11.45 11.47
CA ALA A 256 -10.07 11.06 10.14
C ALA A 256 -9.33 9.83 9.62
N ILE A 257 -10.05 8.98 8.87
CA ILE A 257 -9.48 7.88 8.11
C ILE A 257 -9.63 8.17 6.64
N HIS A 258 -8.53 8.13 5.91
CA HIS A 258 -8.44 8.38 4.49
C HIS A 258 -8.38 7.05 3.73
N LEU A 259 -9.39 6.77 2.94
CA LEU A 259 -9.64 5.48 2.27
C LEU A 259 -9.65 5.66 0.75
N ASP A 260 -9.37 4.59 0.02
CA ASP A 260 -9.66 4.57 -1.40
C ASP A 260 -11.16 4.37 -1.69
N ASN A 261 -11.52 4.22 -2.96
CA ASN A 261 -12.91 4.03 -3.37
C ASN A 261 -13.31 2.55 -3.51
N ALA A 262 -12.51 1.62 -3.00
CA ALA A 262 -12.82 0.19 -3.07
C ALA A 262 -14.12 -0.14 -2.30
N ARG A 263 -14.78 -1.22 -2.73
CA ARG A 263 -16.11 -1.58 -2.23
C ARG A 263 -16.13 -1.87 -0.73
N GLU A 264 -15.09 -2.49 -0.23
CA GLU A 264 -14.90 -2.84 1.18
C GLU A 264 -14.88 -1.63 2.11
N PHE A 265 -14.40 -0.48 1.62
CA PHE A 265 -14.37 0.78 2.36
C PHE A 265 -15.71 1.55 2.30
N ARG A 266 -16.68 1.09 1.53
CA ARG A 266 -18.02 1.71 1.42
C ARG A 266 -19.11 0.94 2.18
N GLY A 267 -18.71 0.00 3.02
CA GLY A 267 -19.63 -0.81 3.80
C GLY A 267 -20.39 0.01 4.85
N LYS A 268 -21.70 -0.28 5.04
CA LYS A 268 -22.53 0.36 6.05
C LYS A 268 -21.96 0.23 7.47
N ALA A 269 -21.37 -0.94 7.78
CA ALA A 269 -20.79 -1.20 9.09
C ALA A 269 -19.61 -0.26 9.38
N LEU A 270 -18.71 -0.07 8.41
CA LEU A 270 -17.59 0.87 8.56
C LEU A 270 -18.09 2.31 8.77
N ALA A 271 -19.06 2.75 7.97
CA ALA A 271 -19.63 4.09 8.11
C ALA A 271 -20.33 4.28 9.48
N TRP A 272 -21.06 3.27 9.93
CA TRP A 272 -21.71 3.27 11.23
C TRP A 272 -20.69 3.31 12.37
N GLY A 273 -19.75 2.37 12.42
CA GLY A 273 -18.73 2.31 13.47
C GLY A 273 -17.89 3.60 13.53
N ALA A 274 -17.52 4.16 12.38
CA ALA A 274 -16.81 5.43 12.34
C ALA A 274 -17.64 6.58 12.92
N ALA A 275 -18.93 6.67 12.58
CA ALA A 275 -19.82 7.70 13.10
C ALA A 275 -20.01 7.58 14.63
N GLU A 276 -20.18 6.34 15.14
CA GLU A 276 -20.37 6.06 16.57
C GLU A 276 -19.16 6.54 17.41
N HIS A 277 -17.96 6.38 16.87
CA HIS A 277 -16.72 6.77 17.54
C HIS A 277 -16.18 8.15 17.15
N GLY A 278 -16.95 8.93 16.37
CA GLY A 278 -16.58 10.28 15.94
C GLY A 278 -15.37 10.31 15.00
N ILE A 279 -15.23 9.29 14.15
CA ILE A 279 -14.17 9.17 13.15
C ILE A 279 -14.71 9.65 11.80
N ASN A 280 -14.00 10.56 11.16
CA ASN A 280 -14.35 11.09 9.84
C ASN A 280 -13.83 10.18 8.73
N LEU A 281 -14.71 9.62 7.90
CA LEU A 281 -14.28 8.84 6.74
C LEU A 281 -14.14 9.75 5.51
N ILE A 282 -12.94 9.83 4.95
CA ILE A 282 -12.63 10.63 3.77
C ILE A 282 -12.26 9.70 2.63
N HIS A 283 -13.11 9.62 1.60
CA HIS A 283 -12.81 8.84 0.41
C HIS A 283 -11.97 9.66 -0.57
N ARG A 284 -10.91 9.04 -1.11
CA ARG A 284 -10.01 9.68 -2.07
C ARG A 284 -10.78 10.10 -3.32
N PRO A 285 -10.55 11.30 -3.86
CA PRO A 285 -11.11 11.68 -5.14
C PRO A 285 -10.65 10.75 -6.26
N VAL A 286 -11.59 10.32 -7.13
CA VAL A 286 -11.28 9.46 -8.27
C VAL A 286 -10.20 10.08 -9.16
N ALA A 287 -9.23 9.27 -9.61
CA ALA A 287 -8.11 9.68 -10.46
C ALA A 287 -7.15 10.72 -9.84
N ARG A 288 -6.98 10.70 -8.52
CA ARG A 288 -5.99 11.51 -7.79
C ARG A 288 -5.12 10.63 -6.87
N PRO A 289 -4.18 9.85 -7.41
CA PRO A 289 -3.35 8.90 -6.63
C PRO A 289 -2.48 9.57 -5.57
N HIS A 290 -2.08 10.83 -5.75
CA HIS A 290 -1.24 11.56 -4.79
C HIS A 290 -1.88 11.69 -3.39
N TYR A 291 -3.20 11.58 -3.25
CA TYR A 291 -3.86 11.56 -1.94
C TYR A 291 -3.56 10.30 -1.13
N GLY A 292 -3.16 9.19 -1.77
CA GLY A 292 -2.73 7.95 -1.13
C GLY A 292 -1.22 7.78 -1.02
N GLY A 293 -0.43 8.77 -1.41
CA GLY A 293 1.01 8.62 -1.60
C GLY A 293 1.80 8.15 -0.38
N HIS A 294 1.31 8.34 0.85
CA HIS A 294 2.00 7.87 2.06
C HIS A 294 1.81 6.37 2.25
N ILE A 295 0.58 5.88 2.18
CA ILE A 295 0.29 4.46 2.34
C ILE A 295 0.85 3.65 1.16
N GLU A 296 0.80 4.16 -0.07
CA GLU A 296 1.37 3.51 -1.25
C GLU A 296 2.89 3.34 -1.12
N ARG A 297 3.60 4.37 -0.64
CA ARG A 297 5.05 4.30 -0.38
C ARG A 297 5.37 3.32 0.75
N LEU A 298 4.57 3.30 1.82
CA LEU A 298 4.73 2.35 2.91
C LEU A 298 4.56 0.92 2.42
N ILE A 299 3.50 0.63 1.66
CA ILE A 299 3.27 -0.67 1.02
C ILE A 299 4.47 -1.05 0.17
N GLY A 300 4.97 -0.15 -0.69
CA GLY A 300 6.17 -0.39 -1.49
C GLY A 300 7.40 -0.70 -0.65
N THR A 301 7.58 -0.04 0.50
CA THR A 301 8.69 -0.31 1.42
C THR A 301 8.55 -1.69 2.08
N MET A 302 7.36 -2.05 2.56
CA MET A 302 7.10 -3.36 3.16
C MET A 302 7.26 -4.50 2.15
N MET A 303 6.72 -4.34 0.93
CA MET A 303 6.88 -5.33 -0.13
C MET A 303 8.34 -5.45 -0.58
N GLY A 304 9.08 -4.33 -0.65
CA GLY A 304 10.52 -4.35 -0.90
C GLY A 304 11.31 -5.17 0.13
N ALA A 305 10.94 -5.11 1.40
CA ALA A 305 11.54 -5.95 2.45
C ALA A 305 11.13 -7.43 2.31
N VAL A 306 9.87 -7.70 1.98
CA VAL A 306 9.33 -9.06 1.75
C VAL A 306 10.01 -9.76 0.57
N HIS A 307 10.44 -9.03 -0.46
CA HIS A 307 11.11 -9.61 -1.63
C HIS A 307 12.43 -10.35 -1.31
N PHE A 308 13.03 -10.09 -0.17
CA PHE A 308 14.23 -10.81 0.28
C PHE A 308 13.93 -12.14 0.99
N LEU A 309 12.65 -12.46 1.21
CA LEU A 309 12.25 -13.67 1.91
C LEU A 309 12.11 -14.85 0.93
N PRO A 310 12.46 -16.08 1.36
CA PRO A 310 12.22 -17.28 0.57
C PRO A 310 10.72 -17.47 0.28
N GLY A 311 10.38 -17.75 -0.96
CA GLY A 311 8.98 -17.86 -1.40
C GLY A 311 8.36 -16.54 -1.85
N SER A 312 9.15 -15.45 -1.92
CA SER A 312 8.69 -14.17 -2.46
C SER A 312 8.43 -14.26 -3.97
N THR A 313 7.46 -13.46 -4.43
CA THR A 313 7.18 -13.29 -5.86
C THR A 313 7.87 -12.03 -6.35
N SER A 314 8.53 -12.09 -7.51
CA SER A 314 9.07 -10.89 -8.14
C SER A 314 7.94 -9.98 -8.63
N SER A 315 8.16 -8.67 -8.59
CA SER A 315 7.26 -7.68 -9.17
C SER A 315 7.20 -7.74 -10.71
N ASP A 316 8.23 -8.36 -11.33
CA ASP A 316 8.32 -8.54 -12.79
C ASP A 316 8.53 -10.02 -13.11
N ILE A 317 7.60 -10.60 -13.88
CA ILE A 317 7.63 -12.00 -14.32
C ILE A 317 8.89 -12.27 -15.17
N GLY A 318 9.37 -11.27 -15.91
CA GLY A 318 10.58 -11.38 -16.75
C GLY A 318 11.89 -11.50 -15.96
N SER A 319 11.91 -11.09 -14.68
CA SER A 319 13.10 -11.13 -13.82
C SER A 319 13.20 -12.40 -12.97
N CYS A 320 12.17 -13.26 -12.94
CA CYS A 320 12.13 -14.45 -12.09
C CYS A 320 13.04 -15.60 -12.56
N GLY A 321 13.39 -15.66 -13.86
CA GLY A 321 14.13 -16.82 -14.40
C GLY A 321 13.44 -18.15 -14.03
N ASP A 322 14.21 -19.13 -13.59
CA ASP A 322 13.72 -20.45 -13.17
C ASP A 322 13.25 -20.52 -11.70
N TYR A 323 13.22 -19.38 -10.98
CA TYR A 323 12.80 -19.33 -9.57
C TYR A 323 11.30 -19.59 -9.43
N ASN A 324 10.96 -20.63 -8.66
CA ASN A 324 9.57 -20.99 -8.34
C ASN A 324 9.23 -20.59 -6.89
N PRO A 325 8.51 -19.49 -6.65
CA PRO A 325 8.21 -19.00 -5.31
C PRO A 325 7.51 -20.04 -4.42
N GLN A 326 6.65 -20.87 -4.99
CA GLN A 326 5.91 -21.87 -4.22
C GLN A 326 6.80 -23.02 -3.72
N LYS A 327 7.84 -23.39 -4.46
CA LYS A 327 8.81 -24.41 -4.03
C LYS A 327 9.72 -23.91 -2.92
N HIS A 328 9.99 -22.60 -2.91
CA HIS A 328 10.86 -21.95 -1.93
C HIS A 328 10.11 -21.34 -0.74
N ALA A 329 8.78 -21.44 -0.71
CA ALA A 329 7.98 -20.94 0.41
C ALA A 329 8.27 -21.77 1.69
N VAL A 330 8.64 -21.08 2.76
CA VAL A 330 9.01 -21.69 4.05
C VAL A 330 8.29 -21.08 5.26
N MET A 331 7.75 -19.86 5.14
CA MET A 331 7.13 -19.17 6.27
C MET A 331 5.66 -19.54 6.43
N THR A 332 5.25 -19.87 7.64
CA THR A 332 3.83 -19.96 7.99
C THR A 332 3.22 -18.57 8.07
N PHE A 333 1.91 -18.52 8.20
CA PHE A 333 1.21 -17.26 8.37
C PHE A 333 1.63 -16.53 9.66
N ASP A 334 1.75 -17.24 10.78
CA ASP A 334 2.16 -16.66 12.07
C ASP A 334 3.62 -16.18 12.06
N GLU A 335 4.50 -16.93 11.42
CA GLU A 335 5.90 -16.54 11.23
C GLU A 335 6.00 -15.26 10.38
N LEU A 336 5.19 -15.13 9.33
CA LEU A 336 5.14 -13.91 8.52
C LEU A 336 4.54 -12.73 9.31
N GLU A 337 3.48 -12.94 10.08
CA GLU A 337 2.88 -11.90 10.92
C GLU A 337 3.89 -11.37 11.96
N ARG A 338 4.62 -12.28 12.60
CA ARG A 338 5.69 -11.92 13.53
C ARG A 338 6.84 -11.20 12.84
N TRP A 339 7.25 -11.67 11.67
CA TRP A 339 8.32 -11.04 10.90
C TRP A 339 7.94 -9.61 10.47
N LEU A 340 6.72 -9.43 9.95
CA LEU A 340 6.22 -8.09 9.60
C LEU A 340 6.19 -7.17 10.82
N THR A 341 5.80 -7.69 11.98
CA THR A 341 5.81 -6.93 13.23
C THR A 341 7.22 -6.44 13.56
N LEU A 342 8.22 -7.33 13.52
CA LEU A 342 9.60 -6.98 13.78
C LEU A 342 10.18 -6.00 12.74
N GLU A 343 9.85 -6.16 11.46
CA GLU A 343 10.23 -5.22 10.39
C GLU A 343 9.65 -3.82 10.64
N ILE A 344 8.38 -3.75 11.10
CA ILE A 344 7.72 -2.50 11.41
C ILE A 344 8.37 -1.82 12.61
N ILE A 345 8.45 -2.49 13.76
CA ILE A 345 8.90 -1.88 15.01
C ILE A 345 10.42 -1.69 15.06
N GLY A 346 11.18 -2.66 14.55
CA GLY A 346 12.64 -2.69 14.65
C GLY A 346 13.33 -1.90 13.53
N ARG A 347 12.71 -1.76 12.38
CA ARG A 347 13.31 -1.09 11.23
C ARG A 347 12.52 0.12 10.78
N HIS A 348 11.28 -0.03 10.31
CA HIS A 348 10.54 1.09 9.74
C HIS A 348 10.33 2.23 10.74
N HIS A 349 10.01 1.93 12.00
CA HIS A 349 9.81 2.95 13.03
C HIS A 349 11.12 3.58 13.53
N ALA A 350 12.26 2.87 13.41
CA ALA A 350 13.56 3.27 13.93
C ALA A 350 14.48 3.95 12.90
N ASP A 351 14.34 3.59 11.61
CA ASP A 351 15.19 4.14 10.55
C ASP A 351 14.81 5.59 10.22
N ILE A 352 15.81 6.38 9.79
CA ILE A 352 15.59 7.78 9.38
C ILE A 352 14.70 7.82 8.13
N HIS A 353 13.50 8.36 8.27
CA HIS A 353 12.58 8.52 7.16
C HIS A 353 13.04 9.63 6.21
N ARG A 354 13.14 9.32 4.90
CA ARG A 354 13.73 10.20 3.89
C ARG A 354 13.11 11.61 3.84
N ALA A 355 11.79 11.71 3.98
CA ALA A 355 11.09 13.00 3.93
C ALA A 355 11.12 13.73 5.28
N LEU A 356 10.97 13.02 6.40
CA LEU A 356 10.97 13.61 7.74
C LEU A 356 12.37 13.99 8.22
N LYS A 357 13.42 13.32 7.73
CA LYS A 357 14.82 13.44 8.17
C LYS A 357 15.08 13.00 9.61
N ILE A 358 14.09 12.41 10.26
CA ILE A 358 14.13 11.80 11.58
C ILE A 358 13.42 10.43 11.52
N PRO A 359 13.64 9.54 12.50
CA PRO A 359 12.87 8.31 12.60
C PRO A 359 11.38 8.58 12.82
N PRO A 360 10.46 7.76 12.25
CA PRO A 360 9.03 7.86 12.49
C PRO A 360 8.66 7.85 13.97
N ARG A 361 9.38 7.09 14.81
CA ARG A 361 9.15 7.04 16.25
C ARG A 361 9.33 8.41 16.91
N LEU A 362 10.41 9.13 16.60
CA LEU A 362 10.62 10.48 17.13
C LEU A 362 9.57 11.46 16.60
N ALA A 363 9.22 11.34 15.32
CA ALA A 363 8.14 12.13 14.75
C ALA A 363 6.79 11.85 15.41
N TRP A 364 6.53 10.62 15.86
CA TRP A 364 5.35 10.27 16.62
C TRP A 364 5.34 10.96 18.00
N GLU A 365 6.44 10.92 18.73
CA GLU A 365 6.58 11.57 20.03
C GLU A 365 6.31 13.08 19.91
N ASP A 366 6.90 13.74 18.91
CA ASP A 366 6.67 15.16 18.61
C ASP A 366 5.21 15.44 18.20
N ALA A 367 4.62 14.57 17.38
CA ALA A 367 3.25 14.70 16.92
C ALA A 367 2.21 14.49 18.05
N VAL A 368 2.51 13.62 19.03
CA VAL A 368 1.69 13.44 20.23
C VAL A 368 1.77 14.68 21.12
N LEU A 369 2.98 15.23 21.31
CA LEU A 369 3.16 16.47 22.08
C LEU A 369 2.48 17.68 21.44
N SER A 370 2.35 17.68 20.12
CA SER A 370 1.69 18.75 19.36
C SER A 370 0.16 18.71 19.46
N ARG A 371 -0.41 17.66 20.04
CA ARG A 371 -1.87 17.56 20.23
C ARG A 371 -2.33 18.51 21.33
N ARG A 372 -3.48 19.15 21.11
CA ARG A 372 -4.17 19.94 22.14
C ARG A 372 -4.90 19.06 23.17
N GLU A 373 -5.32 17.89 22.73
CA GLU A 373 -6.08 16.92 23.51
C GLU A 373 -5.34 15.57 23.52
N PRO A 374 -5.43 14.79 24.62
CA PRO A 374 -4.84 13.46 24.68
C PRO A 374 -5.45 12.54 23.61
N LEU A 375 -4.73 11.45 23.29
CA LEU A 375 -5.24 10.41 22.42
C LEU A 375 -6.50 9.78 23.05
N ARG A 376 -7.61 9.78 22.30
CA ARG A 376 -8.86 9.19 22.78
C ARG A 376 -8.80 7.68 22.59
N LEU A 377 -9.20 6.93 23.60
CA LEU A 377 -9.46 5.50 23.51
C LEU A 377 -10.97 5.24 23.47
N PRO A 378 -11.43 4.14 22.89
CA PRO A 378 -12.81 3.72 23.06
C PRO A 378 -13.09 3.43 24.54
N TYR A 379 -14.29 3.75 25.01
CA TYR A 379 -14.68 3.49 26.40
C TYR A 379 -14.76 1.98 26.69
N ASP A 380 -15.24 1.22 25.71
CA ASP A 380 -15.37 -0.23 25.75
C ASP A 380 -14.71 -0.80 24.48
N GLU A 381 -13.60 -1.53 24.67
CA GLU A 381 -12.84 -2.12 23.58
C GLU A 381 -13.63 -3.22 22.85
N HIS A 382 -14.41 -4.02 23.59
CA HIS A 382 -15.23 -5.06 23.01
C HIS A 382 -16.34 -4.46 22.14
N ARG A 383 -17.06 -3.49 22.67
CA ARG A 383 -18.10 -2.76 21.93
C ARG A 383 -17.52 -2.07 20.70
N PHE A 384 -16.34 -1.49 20.82
CA PHE A 384 -15.64 -0.86 19.70
C PHE A 384 -15.45 -1.83 18.52
N VAL A 385 -15.02 -3.06 18.78
CA VAL A 385 -14.86 -4.07 17.73
C VAL A 385 -16.19 -4.42 17.09
N LEU A 386 -17.23 -4.62 17.90
CA LEU A 386 -18.58 -4.98 17.43
C LEU A 386 -19.16 -3.88 16.53
N ASP A 387 -18.89 -2.60 16.82
CA ASP A 387 -19.45 -1.49 16.06
C ASP A 387 -18.97 -1.44 14.60
N PHE A 388 -17.82 -2.04 14.31
CA PHE A 388 -17.29 -2.16 12.94
C PHE A 388 -17.64 -3.48 12.25
N LEU A 389 -18.24 -4.46 12.96
CA LEU A 389 -18.64 -5.72 12.34
C LEU A 389 -19.84 -5.51 11.40
N PRO A 390 -19.95 -6.34 10.35
CA PRO A 390 -21.12 -6.34 9.49
C PRO A 390 -22.38 -6.68 10.30
N PHE A 391 -23.51 -6.07 9.93
CA PHE A 391 -24.78 -6.26 10.59
C PHE A 391 -25.93 -6.41 9.61
N GLU A 392 -26.99 -7.03 10.09
CA GLU A 392 -28.30 -7.15 9.44
C GLU A 392 -29.39 -6.71 10.40
N GLU A 393 -30.51 -6.21 9.89
CA GLU A 393 -31.68 -5.90 10.70
C GLU A 393 -32.67 -7.06 10.62
N ARG A 394 -33.03 -7.65 11.78
CA ARG A 394 -33.91 -8.81 11.88
C ARG A 394 -34.97 -8.61 12.96
N ILE A 395 -36.15 -9.18 12.72
CA ILE A 395 -37.21 -9.28 13.72
C ILE A 395 -36.97 -10.57 14.52
N ILE A 396 -37.10 -10.51 15.83
CA ILE A 396 -37.02 -11.67 16.71
C ILE A 396 -38.37 -12.37 16.74
N ARG A 397 -38.41 -13.58 16.25
CA ARG A 397 -39.61 -14.42 16.18
C ARG A 397 -39.78 -15.25 17.45
N ARG A 398 -40.97 -15.90 17.62
CA ARG A 398 -41.22 -16.77 18.75
C ARG A 398 -40.31 -18.01 18.82
N ASP A 399 -39.79 -18.44 17.66
CA ASP A 399 -38.86 -19.56 17.51
C ASP A 399 -37.40 -19.11 17.51
N GLY A 400 -37.12 -17.80 17.72
CA GLY A 400 -35.82 -17.22 17.80
C GLY A 400 -35.45 -16.25 16.68
N LEU A 401 -34.19 -15.95 16.60
CA LEU A 401 -33.59 -15.08 15.59
C LEU A 401 -33.12 -15.92 14.40
N HIS A 402 -33.50 -15.52 13.19
CA HIS A 402 -33.08 -16.17 11.94
C HIS A 402 -32.10 -15.30 11.14
N LEU A 403 -30.91 -15.83 10.95
CA LEU A 403 -29.87 -15.19 10.13
C LEU A 403 -29.20 -16.24 9.24
N PHE A 404 -29.05 -15.96 7.94
CA PHE A 404 -28.45 -16.88 6.95
C PHE A 404 -29.15 -18.23 6.81
N GLY A 405 -30.43 -18.37 7.26
CA GLY A 405 -31.13 -19.64 7.32
C GLY A 405 -30.77 -20.50 8.55
N LEU A 406 -30.01 -19.95 9.48
CA LEU A 406 -29.64 -20.55 10.75
C LEU A 406 -30.47 -19.93 11.87
N ARG A 407 -30.79 -20.73 12.89
CA ARG A 407 -31.56 -20.31 14.05
C ARG A 407 -30.65 -20.06 15.25
N TYR A 408 -30.85 -18.91 15.90
CA TYR A 408 -30.13 -18.48 17.10
C TYR A 408 -31.14 -18.26 18.22
N TRP A 409 -30.73 -18.61 19.43
CA TRP A 409 -31.57 -18.44 20.61
C TRP A 409 -30.72 -18.21 21.86
N ASP A 410 -31.18 -17.30 22.67
CA ASP A 410 -30.76 -17.09 24.05
C ASP A 410 -31.92 -16.47 24.82
N ASP A 411 -31.99 -16.73 26.12
CA ASP A 411 -33.09 -16.25 26.97
C ASP A 411 -33.20 -14.73 27.04
N VAL A 412 -32.11 -14.01 26.77
CA VAL A 412 -32.09 -12.53 26.66
C VAL A 412 -32.99 -12.00 25.55
N LEU A 413 -33.33 -12.82 24.56
CA LEU A 413 -34.23 -12.47 23.45
C LEU A 413 -35.71 -12.56 23.83
N SER A 414 -36.04 -13.24 24.93
CA SER A 414 -37.43 -13.54 25.35
C SER A 414 -38.30 -12.26 25.42
N PRO A 415 -37.85 -11.14 26.04
CA PRO A 415 -38.67 -9.93 26.12
C PRO A 415 -38.92 -9.27 24.76
N LEU A 416 -38.10 -9.56 23.77
CA LEU A 416 -38.14 -8.97 22.41
C LEU A 416 -38.95 -9.83 21.43
N THR A 417 -39.40 -11.01 21.86
CA THR A 417 -40.09 -11.95 21.02
C THR A 417 -41.46 -11.41 20.59
N GLY A 418 -41.68 -11.33 19.28
CA GLY A 418 -42.93 -10.82 18.72
C GLY A 418 -43.05 -9.28 18.66
N ALA A 419 -42.02 -8.53 19.07
CA ALA A 419 -41.97 -7.10 18.83
C ALA A 419 -41.88 -6.85 17.33
N PRO A 420 -42.59 -5.83 16.80
CA PRO A 420 -42.56 -5.47 15.37
C PRO A 420 -41.22 -4.83 14.94
N ASP A 421 -40.44 -4.36 15.90
CA ASP A 421 -39.22 -3.63 15.64
C ASP A 421 -38.10 -4.55 15.19
N LYS A 422 -37.33 -4.08 14.21
CA LYS A 422 -36.13 -4.77 13.75
C LYS A 422 -34.98 -4.46 14.68
N MET A 423 -34.34 -5.51 15.16
CA MET A 423 -33.13 -5.41 15.95
C MET A 423 -31.91 -5.53 15.03
N ARG A 424 -30.85 -4.78 15.35
CA ARG A 424 -29.57 -4.92 14.67
C ARG A 424 -28.85 -6.13 15.20
N VAL A 425 -28.44 -7.00 14.27
CA VAL A 425 -27.74 -8.25 14.54
C VAL A 425 -26.37 -8.16 13.88
N ARG A 426 -25.34 -8.07 14.67
CA ARG A 426 -23.94 -8.03 14.22
C ARG A 426 -23.39 -9.44 14.18
N TYR A 427 -22.49 -9.71 13.26
CA TYR A 427 -21.87 -11.03 13.15
C TYR A 427 -20.43 -10.92 12.69
N ASP A 428 -19.60 -11.86 13.15
CA ASP A 428 -18.23 -12.01 12.64
C ASP A 428 -18.25 -13.06 11.50
N PRO A 429 -17.91 -12.69 10.27
CA PRO A 429 -17.85 -13.66 9.16
C PRO A 429 -16.88 -14.83 9.38
N ARG A 430 -15.93 -14.69 10.30
CA ARG A 430 -14.97 -15.73 10.67
C ARG A 430 -15.57 -16.80 11.57
N ASP A 431 -16.57 -16.42 12.36
CA ASP A 431 -17.33 -17.33 13.23
C ASP A 431 -18.77 -16.84 13.36
N ILE A 432 -19.70 -17.50 12.65
CA ILE A 432 -21.12 -17.19 12.73
C ILE A 432 -21.87 -18.09 13.73
N SER A 433 -21.16 -18.83 14.58
CA SER A 433 -21.80 -19.63 15.64
C SER A 433 -22.38 -18.76 16.76
N CYS A 434 -21.88 -17.52 16.87
CA CYS A 434 -22.38 -16.50 17.76
C CYS A 434 -22.63 -15.21 16.98
N VAL A 435 -23.76 -14.57 17.24
CA VAL A 435 -24.13 -13.26 16.72
C VAL A 435 -24.41 -12.33 17.89
N PHE A 436 -24.32 -11.03 17.65
CA PHE A 436 -24.50 -10.02 18.70
C PHE A 436 -25.74 -9.19 18.38
N VAL A 437 -26.70 -9.17 19.28
CA VAL A 437 -27.96 -8.43 19.12
C VAL A 437 -27.87 -7.14 19.92
N ASP A 438 -28.07 -6.00 19.25
CA ASP A 438 -28.12 -4.70 19.95
C ASP A 438 -29.42 -4.60 20.77
N GLY A 439 -29.27 -4.50 22.09
CA GLY A 439 -30.37 -4.31 23.02
C GLY A 439 -30.91 -2.87 23.03
N PRO A 440 -32.07 -2.63 23.64
CA PRO A 440 -32.75 -1.34 23.64
C PRO A 440 -31.95 -0.23 24.37
N ASN A 441 -31.10 -0.59 25.32
CA ASN A 441 -30.29 0.34 26.11
C ASN A 441 -28.87 0.52 25.55
N GLY A 442 -28.60 0.03 24.34
CA GLY A 442 -27.27 0.09 23.72
C GLY A 442 -26.32 -1.05 24.14
N GLU A 443 -26.81 -2.01 24.90
CA GLU A 443 -26.08 -3.22 25.23
C GLU A 443 -25.92 -4.11 23.98
N SER A 444 -24.96 -5.03 23.99
CA SER A 444 -24.76 -6.00 22.93
C SER A 444 -24.77 -7.41 23.52
N TRP A 445 -25.77 -8.19 23.16
CA TRP A 445 -25.97 -9.52 23.71
C TRP A 445 -25.43 -10.59 22.75
N PRO A 446 -24.50 -11.45 23.20
CA PRO A 446 -24.06 -12.60 22.43
C PRO A 446 -25.18 -13.65 22.39
N VAL A 447 -25.56 -14.08 21.19
CA VAL A 447 -26.61 -15.07 20.95
C VAL A 447 -26.04 -16.19 20.09
N ARG A 448 -26.04 -17.42 20.62
CA ARG A 448 -25.47 -18.58 19.96
C ARG A 448 -26.51 -19.30 19.08
N PHE A 449 -26.05 -20.29 18.34
CA PHE A 449 -26.96 -21.22 17.66
C PHE A 449 -27.99 -21.80 18.67
N ALA A 450 -29.23 -21.92 18.25
CA ALA A 450 -30.28 -22.54 19.07
C ALA A 450 -29.96 -24.01 19.41
N ASP A 451 -29.23 -24.68 18.54
CA ASP A 451 -28.67 -26.00 18.77
C ASP A 451 -27.18 -25.89 19.11
N LEU A 452 -26.84 -25.93 20.38
CA LEU A 452 -25.47 -25.78 20.87
C LEU A 452 -24.56 -26.96 20.51
N SER A 453 -25.09 -28.07 20.01
CA SER A 453 -24.28 -29.18 19.49
C SER A 453 -23.61 -28.88 18.16
N ARG A 454 -24.05 -27.83 17.47
CA ARG A 454 -23.52 -27.43 16.17
C ARG A 454 -22.08 -26.90 16.28
N PRO A 455 -21.19 -27.34 15.38
CA PRO A 455 -19.82 -26.83 15.37
C PRO A 455 -19.77 -25.38 14.93
N ARG A 456 -18.72 -24.68 15.34
CA ARG A 456 -18.40 -23.35 14.82
C ARG A 456 -18.13 -23.42 13.33
N ILE A 457 -18.67 -22.46 12.59
CA ILE A 457 -18.51 -22.36 11.13
C ILE A 457 -18.27 -20.92 10.72
N THR A 458 -17.53 -20.75 9.62
CA THR A 458 -17.36 -19.45 8.98
C THR A 458 -18.52 -19.18 8.00
N LEU A 459 -18.80 -17.91 7.73
CA LEU A 459 -19.76 -17.50 6.70
C LEU A 459 -19.38 -18.03 5.31
N GLY A 460 -18.08 -18.21 5.05
CA GLY A 460 -17.57 -18.81 3.82
C GLY A 460 -18.00 -20.27 3.67
N GLU A 461 -17.78 -21.09 4.71
CA GLU A 461 -18.22 -22.50 4.72
C GLU A 461 -19.74 -22.62 4.56
N HIS A 462 -20.48 -21.79 5.29
CA HIS A 462 -21.94 -21.74 5.18
C HIS A 462 -22.39 -21.45 3.74
N ARG A 463 -21.84 -20.42 3.10
CA ARG A 463 -22.19 -20.06 1.71
C ARG A 463 -21.84 -21.16 0.72
N GLN A 464 -20.71 -21.84 0.90
CA GLN A 464 -20.31 -22.97 0.06
C GLN A 464 -21.27 -24.15 0.20
N ALA A 465 -21.67 -24.48 1.44
CA ALA A 465 -22.64 -25.53 1.70
C ALA A 465 -24.01 -25.24 1.06
N VAL A 466 -24.51 -24.02 1.26
CA VAL A 466 -25.79 -23.59 0.66
C VAL A 466 -25.71 -23.61 -0.88
N ALA A 467 -24.60 -23.16 -1.47
CA ALA A 467 -24.41 -23.22 -2.92
C ALA A 467 -24.40 -24.66 -3.44
N ALA A 468 -23.70 -25.57 -2.73
CA ALA A 468 -23.65 -26.98 -3.08
C ALA A 468 -25.05 -27.66 -3.02
N LEU A 469 -25.83 -27.34 -1.98
CA LEU A 469 -27.21 -27.86 -1.83
C LEU A 469 -28.12 -27.33 -2.94
N ARG A 470 -28.05 -26.04 -3.27
CA ARG A 470 -28.83 -25.46 -4.37
C ARG A 470 -28.44 -26.05 -5.73
N ALA A 471 -27.16 -26.31 -5.97
CA ALA A 471 -26.69 -26.96 -7.19
C ALA A 471 -27.24 -28.40 -7.34
N ARG A 472 -27.57 -29.07 -6.23
CA ARG A 472 -28.24 -30.38 -6.21
C ARG A 472 -29.76 -30.28 -6.45
N GLY A 473 -30.30 -29.10 -6.76
CA GLY A 473 -31.71 -28.89 -7.06
C GLY A 473 -32.65 -28.76 -5.85
N LEU A 474 -32.10 -28.61 -4.64
CA LEU A 474 -32.89 -28.39 -3.43
C LEU A 474 -33.43 -26.96 -3.39
N GLN A 475 -34.75 -26.80 -3.46
CA GLN A 475 -35.41 -25.48 -3.41
C GLN A 475 -35.49 -24.89 -2.00
N SER A 476 -35.65 -25.77 -0.98
CA SER A 476 -35.60 -25.40 0.42
C SER A 476 -34.40 -26.05 1.08
N VAL A 477 -33.56 -25.23 1.68
CA VAL A 477 -32.34 -25.64 2.39
C VAL A 477 -32.61 -25.38 3.87
N ASP A 478 -32.72 -26.44 4.67
CA ASP A 478 -32.87 -26.34 6.12
C ASP A 478 -31.51 -26.35 6.84
N GLU A 479 -31.53 -26.02 8.11
CA GLU A 479 -30.34 -25.92 8.94
C GLU A 479 -29.61 -27.28 9.06
N HIS A 480 -30.33 -28.38 9.20
CA HIS A 480 -29.74 -29.70 9.34
C HIS A 480 -28.91 -30.08 8.10
N LEU A 481 -29.49 -29.92 6.91
CA LEU A 481 -28.79 -30.19 5.64
C LEU A 481 -27.54 -29.31 5.44
N ILE A 482 -27.58 -28.07 5.92
CA ILE A 482 -26.40 -27.18 5.87
C ILE A 482 -25.26 -27.79 6.69
N PHE A 483 -25.52 -28.17 7.95
CA PHE A 483 -24.49 -28.72 8.83
C PHE A 483 -23.99 -30.08 8.38
N GLU A 484 -24.87 -30.97 7.92
CA GLU A 484 -24.46 -32.24 7.30
C GLU A 484 -23.54 -32.03 6.09
N THR A 485 -23.87 -31.04 5.25
CA THR A 485 -23.06 -30.73 4.09
C THR A 485 -21.68 -30.16 4.51
N ILE A 486 -21.64 -29.28 5.51
CA ILE A 486 -20.40 -28.73 6.05
C ILE A 486 -19.55 -29.87 6.64
N GLU A 487 -20.13 -30.75 7.42
CA GLU A 487 -19.41 -31.87 8.03
C GLU A 487 -18.86 -32.82 6.96
N ALA A 488 -19.67 -33.17 5.95
CA ALA A 488 -19.20 -33.97 4.82
C ALA A 488 -18.05 -33.27 4.05
N GLN A 489 -18.16 -31.96 3.85
CA GLN A 489 -17.08 -31.17 3.21
C GLN A 489 -15.81 -31.14 4.06
N ARG A 490 -15.94 -30.99 5.40
CA ARG A 490 -14.79 -31.05 6.33
C ARG A 490 -14.11 -32.42 6.30
N GLN A 491 -14.88 -33.50 6.29
CA GLN A 491 -14.34 -34.86 6.18
C GLN A 491 -13.62 -35.08 4.85
N ILE A 492 -14.16 -34.58 3.74
CA ILE A 492 -13.47 -34.60 2.45
C ILE A 492 -12.16 -33.81 2.50
N VAL A 493 -12.17 -32.62 3.12
CA VAL A 493 -10.99 -31.78 3.30
C VAL A 493 -9.95 -32.48 4.17
N GLU A 494 -10.38 -33.13 5.25
CA GLU A 494 -9.51 -33.86 6.16
C GLU A 494 -8.83 -35.07 5.47
N VAL A 495 -9.60 -35.84 4.70
CA VAL A 495 -9.10 -36.97 3.91
C VAL A 495 -8.23 -36.48 2.74
N ALA A 496 -8.69 -35.50 2.01
CA ALA A 496 -8.01 -34.96 0.83
C ALA A 496 -6.94 -33.91 1.18
N GLY A 497 -6.86 -33.46 2.43
CA GLY A 497 -5.84 -32.50 2.92
C GLY A 497 -4.40 -32.94 2.68
N ARG A 498 -4.22 -34.22 2.42
CA ARG A 498 -2.96 -34.83 2.00
C ARG A 498 -2.73 -34.78 0.47
N GLN A 499 -3.75 -34.50 -0.35
CA GLN A 499 -3.66 -34.71 -1.81
C GLN A 499 -3.75 -33.47 -2.70
N THR A 500 -4.39 -32.38 -2.32
CA THR A 500 -4.50 -31.19 -3.20
C THR A 500 -4.31 -29.84 -2.51
N ARG A 501 -3.56 -28.92 -3.17
CA ARG A 501 -3.28 -27.55 -2.68
C ARG A 501 -4.55 -26.73 -2.41
N SER A 502 -5.58 -26.91 -3.20
CA SER A 502 -6.83 -26.14 -3.09
C SER A 502 -7.58 -26.44 -1.78
N ILE A 503 -7.62 -27.70 -1.42
CA ILE A 503 -8.34 -28.21 -0.24
C ILE A 503 -7.57 -27.86 1.04
N ARG A 504 -6.22 -27.92 1.00
CA ARG A 504 -5.37 -27.50 2.12
C ARG A 504 -5.56 -26.00 2.44
N ARG A 505 -5.69 -25.14 1.43
CA ARG A 505 -5.98 -23.71 1.61
C ARG A 505 -7.30 -23.46 2.37
N GLY A 506 -8.34 -24.22 2.02
CA GLY A 506 -9.64 -24.12 2.69
C GLY A 506 -9.59 -24.51 4.17
N ALA A 507 -8.90 -25.62 4.48
CA ALA A 507 -8.70 -26.09 5.85
C ALA A 507 -7.91 -25.10 6.70
N GLU A 508 -6.82 -24.56 6.16
CA GLU A 508 -5.99 -23.57 6.87
C GLU A 508 -6.75 -22.27 7.16
N ARG A 509 -7.47 -21.72 6.16
CA ARG A 509 -8.32 -20.54 6.37
C ARG A 509 -9.32 -20.74 7.49
N ARG A 510 -10.01 -21.90 7.50
CA ARG A 510 -10.98 -22.24 8.52
C ARG A 510 -10.32 -22.36 9.90
N SER A 511 -9.23 -23.11 10.01
CA SER A 511 -8.49 -23.28 11.25
C SER A 511 -8.09 -21.94 11.85
N ARG A 512 -7.55 -21.04 11.04
CA ARG A 512 -7.16 -19.72 11.52
C ARG A 512 -8.35 -18.83 11.88
N ALA A 513 -9.42 -18.84 11.10
CA ALA A 513 -10.61 -18.07 11.42
C ALA A 513 -11.18 -18.47 12.78
N LEU A 514 -11.33 -19.77 13.02
CA LEU A 514 -11.88 -20.29 14.27
C LEU A 514 -10.94 -20.07 15.46
N ALA A 515 -9.62 -20.27 15.30
CA ALA A 515 -8.66 -20.02 16.36
C ALA A 515 -8.60 -18.55 16.78
N ALA A 516 -8.78 -17.61 15.84
CA ALA A 516 -8.84 -16.19 16.16
C ALA A 516 -10.07 -15.83 17.01
N THR A 517 -11.20 -16.53 16.80
CA THR A 517 -12.44 -16.31 17.55
C THR A 517 -12.36 -16.93 18.96
N ASP A 518 -11.72 -18.09 19.12
CA ASP A 518 -11.51 -18.72 20.43
C ASP A 518 -10.68 -17.82 21.36
N ARG A 519 -9.64 -17.19 20.84
CA ARG A 519 -8.84 -16.22 21.63
C ARG A 519 -9.66 -15.02 22.11
N GLN A 520 -10.62 -14.57 21.32
CA GLN A 520 -11.51 -13.45 21.70
C GLN A 520 -12.55 -13.86 22.76
N HIS A 521 -12.94 -15.13 22.79
CA HIS A 521 -13.90 -15.62 23.78
C HIS A 521 -13.26 -15.98 25.13
N VAL A 522 -12.01 -16.39 25.15
CA VAL A 522 -11.27 -16.68 26.41
C VAL A 522 -11.00 -15.38 27.18
N GLU A 523 -10.63 -14.29 26.50
CA GLU A 523 -10.41 -13.00 27.15
C GLU A 523 -11.68 -12.39 27.80
N THR A 524 -12.88 -12.73 27.30
CA THR A 524 -14.15 -12.25 27.87
C THR A 524 -14.66 -13.08 29.04
N ILE A 525 -14.11 -14.27 29.26
CA ILE A 525 -14.50 -15.15 30.38
C ILE A 525 -13.60 -14.91 31.61
N ASP A 526 -12.33 -14.60 31.40
CA ASP A 526 -11.39 -14.39 32.51
C ASP A 526 -11.65 -13.09 33.28
N ASP A 527 -12.21 -12.05 32.66
CA ASP A 527 -12.56 -10.79 33.35
C ASP A 527 -13.85 -10.85 34.18
N ALA A 528 -14.66 -11.90 34.04
CA ALA A 528 -15.95 -12.01 34.74
C ALA A 528 -15.90 -12.85 36.03
N ASP A 529 -14.84 -13.63 36.28
CA ASP A 529 -14.82 -14.63 37.34
C ASP A 529 -13.78 -14.40 38.46
N GLU A 530 -13.02 -13.30 38.47
CA GLU A 530 -12.02 -13.07 39.56
C GLU A 530 -12.62 -12.62 40.90
N ASP A 531 -13.92 -12.31 41.01
CA ASP A 531 -14.48 -11.73 42.23
C ASP A 531 -15.26 -12.70 43.12
N ASN A 532 -15.29 -14.02 42.89
CA ASN A 532 -16.18 -14.89 43.69
C ASN A 532 -15.67 -16.29 44.07
N PHE A 533 -14.37 -16.52 44.26
CA PHE A 533 -13.86 -17.83 44.73
C PHE A 533 -13.00 -17.78 45.98
N SER A 534 -13.27 -16.88 46.96
CA SER A 534 -12.54 -16.88 48.22
C SER A 534 -13.11 -17.79 49.32
N ASP A 535 -14.24 -18.50 49.10
CA ASP A 535 -14.93 -19.24 50.16
C ASP A 535 -15.26 -20.73 49.86
N LEU A 536 -14.45 -21.43 49.09
CA LEU A 536 -14.62 -22.88 48.94
C LEU A 536 -13.43 -23.63 49.57
N ALA A 537 -13.71 -24.31 50.69
CA ALA A 537 -12.78 -25.23 51.36
C ALA A 537 -12.42 -26.42 50.40
N PRO A 538 -11.18 -26.90 50.44
CA PRO A 538 -10.77 -28.00 49.56
C PRO A 538 -11.48 -29.30 49.89
N LEU A 539 -12.12 -29.89 48.88
CA LEU A 539 -12.67 -31.24 48.93
C LEU A 539 -11.55 -32.27 49.06
N SER A 540 -11.61 -33.12 50.07
CA SER A 540 -10.72 -34.26 50.25
C SER A 540 -10.88 -35.28 49.14
N VAL A 541 -9.80 -35.64 48.47
CA VAL A 541 -9.73 -36.75 47.49
C VAL A 541 -9.70 -38.05 48.26
N GLU A 542 -10.76 -38.84 48.21
CA GLU A 542 -10.72 -40.25 48.58
C GLU A 542 -10.14 -41.08 47.46
N GLU A 543 -9.05 -41.76 47.77
CA GLU A 543 -8.41 -42.74 46.87
C GLU A 543 -9.34 -43.95 46.70
N TRP A 544 -9.63 -44.30 45.45
CA TRP A 544 -10.19 -45.59 45.09
C TRP A 544 -9.06 -46.54 44.70
N SER A 545 -8.89 -47.56 45.50
CA SER A 545 -8.04 -48.74 45.25
C SER A 545 -8.63 -49.65 44.15
#